data_10f503f20d4e90a03bda074b3269a175
#
_entry.id   10f503f20d4e90a03bda074b3269a175
#
_cell.length_a   1.000
_cell.length_b   1.000
_cell.length_c   1.000
_cell.angle_alpha   90.00
_cell.angle_beta   90.00
_cell.angle_gamma   90.00
#
_symmetry.space_group_name_H-M   'P 1'
#
loop_
_entity.id
_entity.type
_entity.pdbx_description
1 polymer ?
#
loop_
_entity_poly.entity_id
_entity_poly.type
_entity_poly.pdbx_seq_one_letter_code
_entity_poly.pdbx_strand_id
1 'polypeptide(L)'
;MVKMKKINFIFIIYLLSAVFLITPAPARCESDIGVIPTGLIGWEISSSRGGAGGPSYIIGTIHSMYHPKYAFNPGIDVYMSSCEVFVMESKNSLFTSKNEADFFLPKDGDIKILLGEEKWGKLVETCRKNSIDGEFNRYMPWYMTALLTRPEIRNKECSIMDQYLHDRALEKSLKIYGLETMAASSLNKIPMEAQIEELEELISSLGEFKTAETEIMSAYNSGDIQKLSLIIGKSSTGRKRKITEDRVSSLLIDERNSIWLPAIEKHIDKGRCFIAVGVAHLIGKNSIIESLKSKGYTVKNISVPSSEYSKK
;
A
#
# COMPACT_ATOMS: atom_id res chain seq x y z
N MET A 1 15.37 24.56 8.91
CA MET A 1 14.02 23.96 9.09
C MET A 1 13.25 24.19 7.79
N VAL A 2 13.25 23.24 6.88
CA VAL A 2 12.45 23.32 5.64
C VAL A 2 11.00 23.18 6.06
N LYS A 3 10.17 24.17 5.75
CA LYS A 3 8.71 24.08 5.93
C LYS A 3 8.24 22.97 4.99
N MET A 4 7.96 21.77 5.56
CA MET A 4 7.25 20.73 4.82
C MET A 4 5.92 21.32 4.36
N LYS A 5 5.74 21.41 3.04
CA LYS A 5 4.45 21.73 2.45
C LYS A 5 3.50 20.56 2.72
N LYS A 6 2.24 20.86 2.84
CA LYS A 6 1.19 19.93 3.25
C LYS A 6 1.00 18.83 2.20
N ILE A 7 1.31 17.60 2.56
CA ILE A 7 1.04 16.41 1.73
C ILE A 7 -0.33 15.89 2.14
N ASN A 8 -1.16 15.53 1.17
CA ASN A 8 -2.49 15.02 1.46
C ASN A 8 -2.40 13.60 2.04
N PHE A 9 -3.14 13.34 3.11
CA PHE A 9 -3.19 12.07 3.82
C PHE A 9 -3.64 10.91 2.93
N ILE A 10 -4.55 11.18 2.01
CA ILE A 10 -5.12 10.19 1.09
C ILE A 10 -4.03 9.63 0.17
N PHE A 11 -3.09 10.45 -0.32
CA PHE A 11 -1.95 9.99 -1.12
C PHE A 11 -1.04 9.02 -0.37
N ILE A 12 -0.82 9.28 0.92
CA ILE A 12 -0.03 8.38 1.76
C ILE A 12 -0.73 7.04 1.89
N ILE A 13 -2.07 7.02 1.98
CA ILE A 13 -2.85 5.79 2.05
C ILE A 13 -2.75 5.01 0.74
N TYR A 14 -2.83 5.65 -0.44
CA TYR A 14 -2.65 4.95 -1.72
C TYR A 14 -1.26 4.33 -1.87
N LEU A 15 -0.22 5.00 -1.39
CA LEU A 15 1.15 4.47 -1.38
C LEU A 15 1.30 3.27 -0.42
N LEU A 16 0.51 3.23 0.64
CA LEU A 16 0.62 2.27 1.73
C LEU A 16 -0.49 1.23 1.76
N SER A 17 -1.51 1.34 0.89
CA SER A 17 -2.58 0.36 0.74
C SER A 17 -2.50 -0.30 -0.64
N ALA A 18 -2.69 -1.62 -0.69
CA ALA A 18 -2.57 -2.43 -1.91
C ALA A 18 -3.64 -2.11 -2.97
N VAL A 19 -3.55 -0.94 -3.59
CA VAL A 19 -4.28 -0.67 -4.83
C VAL A 19 -3.38 -1.06 -6.00
N PHE A 20 -3.35 -2.37 -6.31
CA PHE A 20 -2.51 -2.91 -7.38
C PHE A 20 -3.07 -2.60 -8.75
N LEU A 21 -2.37 -1.77 -9.48
CA LEU A 21 -2.59 -1.54 -10.90
C LEU A 21 -1.50 -2.24 -11.72
N ILE A 22 -1.68 -3.51 -12.05
CA ILE A 22 -0.84 -4.20 -13.02
C ILE A 22 -1.44 -3.96 -14.42
N THR A 23 -1.12 -2.83 -15.04
CA THR A 23 -1.25 -2.69 -16.48
C THR A 23 0.14 -2.85 -17.10
N PRO A 24 0.28 -3.56 -18.23
CA PRO A 24 1.56 -3.61 -18.93
C PRO A 24 1.90 -2.21 -19.44
N ALA A 25 2.87 -1.56 -18.81
CA ALA A 25 3.40 -0.30 -19.29
C ALA A 25 4.50 -0.53 -20.33
N PRO A 26 4.66 0.35 -21.34
CA PRO A 26 5.76 0.26 -22.27
C PRO A 26 7.10 0.47 -21.56
N ALA A 27 8.09 -0.33 -21.93
CA ALA A 27 9.42 -0.32 -21.37
C ALA A 27 10.14 1.01 -21.63
N ARG A 28 10.65 1.68 -20.60
CA ARG A 28 11.63 2.76 -20.71
C ARG A 28 12.76 2.63 -19.69
N CYS A 29 13.90 3.09 -20.13
CA CYS A 29 15.29 3.13 -19.74
C CYS A 29 15.74 3.13 -18.25
N GLU A 30 16.96 2.63 -18.04
CA GLU A 30 17.73 2.19 -16.88
C GLU A 30 18.15 3.23 -15.82
N SER A 31 17.75 4.48 -15.83
CA SER A 31 18.49 5.52 -15.06
C SER A 31 17.95 5.91 -13.69
N ASP A 32 16.71 5.53 -13.31
CA ASP A 32 16.14 5.91 -12.00
C ASP A 32 15.47 4.73 -11.32
N ILE A 33 16.28 3.91 -10.66
CA ILE A 33 15.77 2.86 -9.77
C ILE A 33 15.24 3.57 -8.52
N GLY A 34 13.93 3.47 -8.28
CA GLY A 34 13.31 3.97 -7.05
C GLY A 34 13.97 3.38 -5.80
N VAL A 35 13.81 4.03 -4.67
CA VAL A 35 14.38 3.55 -3.40
C VAL A 35 13.75 2.21 -3.03
N ILE A 36 14.58 1.18 -2.88
CA ILE A 36 14.14 -0.19 -2.59
C ILE A 36 13.86 -0.35 -1.10
N PRO A 37 12.79 -1.03 -0.68
CA PRO A 37 12.52 -1.32 0.72
C PRO A 37 13.46 -2.41 1.24
N THR A 38 14.64 -2.02 1.67
CA THR A 38 15.66 -2.91 2.28
C THR A 38 15.57 -2.97 3.80
N GLY A 39 14.82 -2.07 4.42
CA GLY A 39 14.42 -2.17 5.82
C GLY A 39 13.33 -3.22 6.03
N LEU A 40 13.10 -3.59 7.28
CA LEU A 40 12.01 -4.46 7.69
C LEU A 40 11.18 -3.75 8.75
N ILE A 41 9.89 -3.63 8.52
CA ILE A 41 8.89 -3.24 9.52
C ILE A 41 8.07 -4.48 9.83
N GLY A 42 8.17 -5.01 11.04
CA GLY A 42 7.49 -6.27 11.34
C GLY A 42 7.39 -6.60 12.83
N TRP A 43 6.57 -7.60 13.12
CA TRP A 43 6.30 -8.10 14.46
C TRP A 43 6.22 -9.62 14.46
N GLU A 44 6.81 -10.22 15.51
CA GLU A 44 6.59 -11.60 15.90
C GLU A 44 5.37 -11.63 16.82
N ILE A 45 4.42 -12.52 16.53
CA ILE A 45 3.17 -12.63 17.26
C ILE A 45 3.04 -14.06 17.82
N SER A 46 2.71 -14.15 19.10
CA SER A 46 2.41 -15.42 19.75
C SER A 46 1.05 -15.36 20.44
N SER A 47 0.26 -16.42 20.28
CA SER A 47 -1.02 -16.56 20.97
C SER A 47 -0.80 -17.10 22.37
N SER A 48 -1.37 -16.44 23.39
CA SER A 48 -1.43 -16.96 24.76
C SER A 48 -2.42 -18.12 24.92
N ARG A 49 -3.23 -18.37 23.89
CA ARG A 49 -4.27 -19.41 23.87
C ARG A 49 -3.74 -20.81 23.51
N GLY A 50 -2.41 -20.97 23.44
CA GLY A 50 -1.79 -22.29 23.29
C GLY A 50 -1.79 -22.85 21.87
N GLY A 51 -1.55 -22.05 20.86
CA GLY A 51 -1.25 -22.56 19.53
C GLY A 51 0.05 -23.37 19.54
N ALA A 52 -0.05 -24.69 19.36
CA ALA A 52 1.10 -25.62 19.39
C ALA A 52 2.08 -25.41 18.23
N GLY A 53 1.83 -24.45 17.32
CA GLY A 53 2.51 -24.29 16.04
C GLY A 53 3.77 -23.42 16.04
N GLY A 54 4.07 -22.67 17.10
CA GLY A 54 5.17 -21.70 17.13
C GLY A 54 4.73 -20.27 16.71
N PRO A 55 5.68 -19.31 16.67
CA PRO A 55 5.38 -17.91 16.41
C PRO A 55 4.86 -17.69 14.97
N SER A 56 4.06 -16.65 14.82
CA SER A 56 3.66 -16.09 13.54
C SER A 56 4.32 -14.73 13.34
N TYR A 57 4.40 -14.28 12.09
CA TYR A 57 5.04 -13.00 11.75
C TYR A 57 4.09 -12.13 10.95
N ILE A 58 4.05 -10.84 11.28
CA ILE A 58 3.33 -9.83 10.52
C ILE A 58 4.34 -8.82 10.01
N ILE A 59 4.33 -8.58 8.70
CA ILE A 59 5.22 -7.62 8.05
C ILE A 59 4.39 -6.55 7.35
N GLY A 60 4.82 -5.29 7.53
CA GLY A 60 4.29 -4.15 6.80
C GLY A 60 4.89 -4.08 5.41
N THR A 61 4.05 -4.12 4.37
CA THR A 61 4.48 -3.88 2.99
C THR A 61 4.39 -2.41 2.64
N ILE A 62 5.14 -2.05 1.60
CA ILE A 62 5.07 -0.75 0.95
C ILE A 62 5.06 -0.99 -0.55
N HIS A 63 4.15 -0.31 -1.27
CA HIS A 63 3.98 -0.50 -2.70
C HIS A 63 5.06 0.23 -3.50
N SER A 64 6.30 -0.18 -3.30
CA SER A 64 7.45 0.30 -4.03
C SER A 64 7.98 -0.77 -4.98
N MET A 65 8.64 -0.32 -6.04
CA MET A 65 9.23 -1.21 -7.01
C MET A 65 10.42 -1.98 -6.41
N TYR A 66 10.52 -3.22 -6.82
CA TYR A 66 11.64 -4.10 -6.55
C TYR A 66 12.32 -4.48 -7.87
N HIS A 67 13.64 -4.50 -7.86
CA HIS A 67 14.44 -5.07 -8.95
C HIS A 67 15.17 -6.31 -8.41
N PRO A 68 15.19 -7.46 -9.13
CA PRO A 68 15.82 -8.71 -8.66
C PRO A 68 17.29 -8.57 -8.26
N LYS A 69 17.97 -7.55 -8.80
CA LYS A 69 19.35 -7.19 -8.46
C LYS A 69 19.55 -6.75 -7.01
N TYR A 70 18.48 -6.32 -6.35
CA TYR A 70 18.51 -5.77 -5.00
C TYR A 70 17.61 -6.62 -4.13
N ALA A 71 18.17 -7.37 -3.22
CA ALA A 71 17.43 -8.20 -2.30
C ALA A 71 16.65 -7.35 -1.28
N PHE A 72 15.40 -7.70 -1.01
CA PHE A 72 14.72 -7.26 0.18
C PHE A 72 15.51 -7.70 1.43
N ASN A 73 15.10 -7.18 2.59
CA ASN A 73 15.72 -7.57 3.85
C ASN A 73 15.75 -9.11 3.98
N PRO A 74 16.93 -9.73 4.14
CA PRO A 74 17.07 -11.18 4.20
C PRO A 74 16.36 -11.80 5.40
N GLY A 75 16.02 -11.02 6.45
CA GLY A 75 15.19 -11.47 7.55
C GLY A 75 13.80 -11.95 7.10
N ILE A 76 13.27 -11.39 5.99
CA ILE A 76 12.00 -11.83 5.40
C ILE A 76 12.05 -13.31 5.07
N ASP A 77 13.10 -13.77 4.41
CA ASP A 77 13.27 -15.17 4.02
C ASP A 77 13.42 -16.09 5.22
N VAL A 78 14.11 -15.64 6.26
CA VAL A 78 14.28 -16.39 7.51
C VAL A 78 12.92 -16.60 8.18
N TYR A 79 12.15 -15.55 8.38
CA TYR A 79 10.83 -15.63 9.01
C TYR A 79 9.84 -16.43 8.15
N MET A 80 9.81 -16.19 6.84
CA MET A 80 8.92 -16.91 5.93
C MET A 80 9.22 -18.41 5.90
N SER A 81 10.51 -18.80 5.95
CA SER A 81 10.92 -20.22 5.96
C SER A 81 10.50 -20.98 7.22
N SER A 82 10.22 -20.29 8.32
CA SER A 82 9.70 -20.90 9.55
C SER A 82 8.18 -21.09 9.55
N CYS A 83 7.50 -20.63 8.49
CA CYS A 83 6.04 -20.64 8.37
C CYS A 83 5.53 -21.73 7.41
N GLU A 84 4.25 -22.07 7.54
CA GLU A 84 3.53 -23.01 6.66
C GLU A 84 2.48 -22.30 5.80
N VAL A 85 2.10 -21.11 6.24
CA VAL A 85 1.01 -20.34 5.66
C VAL A 85 1.50 -18.93 5.36
N PHE A 86 1.15 -18.42 4.18
CA PHE A 86 1.30 -17.02 3.80
C PHE A 86 -0.08 -16.38 3.67
N VAL A 87 -0.28 -15.26 4.34
CA VAL A 87 -1.52 -14.47 4.30
C VAL A 87 -1.19 -13.08 3.76
N MET A 88 -1.93 -12.65 2.76
CA MET A 88 -1.79 -11.33 2.14
C MET A 88 -3.15 -10.63 2.04
N GLU A 89 -3.16 -9.36 1.69
CA GLU A 89 -4.41 -8.60 1.56
C GLU A 89 -5.36 -9.26 0.55
N SER A 90 -4.92 -9.45 -0.67
CA SER A 90 -5.72 -10.08 -1.72
C SER A 90 -4.87 -11.05 -2.55
N LYS A 91 -5.41 -12.25 -2.79
CA LYS A 91 -4.80 -13.24 -3.72
C LYS A 91 -4.91 -12.82 -5.18
N ASN A 92 -5.90 -12.03 -5.51
CA ASN A 92 -6.21 -11.63 -6.86
C ASN A 92 -5.77 -10.17 -7.05
N SER A 93 -5.13 -9.86 -8.18
CA SER A 93 -4.91 -8.47 -8.51
C SER A 93 -6.26 -7.75 -8.64
N LEU A 94 -6.31 -6.47 -8.34
CA LEU A 94 -7.51 -5.63 -8.53
C LEU A 94 -8.09 -5.73 -9.96
N PHE A 95 -7.22 -6.02 -10.93
CA PHE A 95 -7.58 -6.12 -12.34
C PHE A 95 -8.14 -7.47 -12.80
N THR A 96 -8.18 -8.46 -11.93
CA THR A 96 -9.03 -9.63 -12.17
C THR A 96 -10.49 -9.35 -11.86
N SER A 97 -10.87 -8.08 -11.65
CA SER A 97 -12.27 -7.68 -11.59
C SER A 97 -12.95 -8.15 -12.87
N LYS A 98 -13.92 -9.04 -12.72
CA LYS A 98 -14.75 -9.52 -13.82
C LYS A 98 -15.58 -8.40 -14.46
N ASN A 99 -15.55 -7.20 -13.91
CA ASN A 99 -16.27 -6.02 -14.32
C ASN A 99 -15.29 -4.87 -14.63
N GLU A 100 -14.85 -4.80 -15.87
CA GLU A 100 -14.13 -3.62 -16.37
C GLU A 100 -14.92 -2.32 -16.13
N ALA A 101 -16.25 -2.41 -16.10
CA ALA A 101 -17.14 -1.28 -15.79
C ALA A 101 -16.85 -0.59 -14.45
N ASP A 102 -16.26 -1.28 -13.47
CA ASP A 102 -15.94 -0.69 -12.16
C ASP A 102 -14.88 0.42 -12.25
N PHE A 103 -14.08 0.44 -13.31
CA PHE A 103 -13.03 1.44 -13.53
C PHE A 103 -13.50 2.68 -14.28
N PHE A 104 -14.73 2.65 -14.78
CA PHE A 104 -15.28 3.69 -15.64
C PHE A 104 -16.44 4.43 -14.94
N LEU A 105 -16.55 5.70 -15.25
CA LEU A 105 -17.72 6.49 -14.93
C LEU A 105 -18.98 5.92 -15.62
N PRO A 106 -20.18 6.13 -15.06
CA PRO A 106 -21.44 5.80 -15.74
C PRO A 106 -21.45 6.33 -17.18
N LYS A 107 -22.32 5.76 -18.04
CA LYS A 107 -22.31 6.00 -19.50
C LYS A 107 -22.20 7.47 -19.91
N ASP A 108 -22.84 8.35 -19.18
CA ASP A 108 -22.86 9.80 -19.45
C ASP A 108 -21.85 10.60 -18.60
N GLY A 109 -21.02 9.91 -17.81
CA GLY A 109 -20.00 10.54 -16.97
C GLY A 109 -18.77 10.93 -17.79
N ASP A 110 -18.18 12.09 -17.46
CA ASP A 110 -16.94 12.58 -18.04
C ASP A 110 -16.14 13.33 -16.96
N ILE A 111 -14.92 12.88 -16.75
CA ILE A 111 -14.02 13.46 -15.75
C ILE A 111 -13.66 14.92 -16.11
N LYS A 112 -13.68 15.27 -17.37
CA LYS A 112 -13.47 16.65 -17.84
C LYS A 112 -14.55 17.58 -17.31
N ILE A 113 -15.81 17.13 -17.33
CA ILE A 113 -16.93 17.92 -16.79
C ILE A 113 -16.78 18.06 -15.28
N LEU A 114 -16.35 16.99 -14.59
CA LEU A 114 -16.17 16.98 -13.14
C LEU A 114 -15.05 17.91 -12.67
N LEU A 115 -13.94 17.97 -13.42
CA LEU A 115 -12.75 18.78 -13.08
C LEU A 115 -12.83 20.22 -13.59
N GLY A 116 -13.57 20.47 -14.67
CA GLY A 116 -13.54 21.73 -15.43
C GLY A 116 -12.30 21.85 -16.34
N GLU A 117 -12.34 22.80 -17.28
CA GLU A 117 -11.37 22.93 -18.37
C GLU A 117 -9.91 23.09 -17.88
N GLU A 118 -9.68 23.96 -16.87
CA GLU A 118 -8.32 24.23 -16.40
C GLU A 118 -7.64 22.99 -15.81
N LYS A 119 -8.35 22.30 -14.89
CA LYS A 119 -7.81 21.12 -14.21
C LYS A 119 -7.72 19.93 -15.16
N TRP A 120 -8.67 19.82 -16.09
CA TRP A 120 -8.61 18.84 -17.18
C TRP A 120 -7.36 19.02 -18.02
N GLY A 121 -7.04 20.26 -18.45
CA GLY A 121 -5.83 20.55 -19.19
C GLY A 121 -4.56 20.12 -18.45
N LYS A 122 -4.49 20.37 -17.14
CA LYS A 122 -3.39 19.92 -16.29
C LYS A 122 -3.32 18.39 -16.20
N LEU A 123 -4.47 17.71 -16.06
CA LEU A 123 -4.54 16.23 -16.05
C LEU A 123 -3.99 15.65 -17.35
N VAL A 124 -4.45 16.16 -18.51
CA VAL A 124 -3.99 15.70 -19.83
C VAL A 124 -2.48 15.86 -19.98
N GLU A 125 -1.94 17.02 -19.59
CA GLU A 125 -0.49 17.26 -19.63
C GLU A 125 0.26 16.29 -18.70
N THR A 126 -0.28 16.05 -17.51
CA THR A 126 0.30 15.12 -16.54
C THR A 126 0.28 13.69 -17.06
N CYS A 127 -0.83 13.24 -17.64
CA CYS A 127 -0.93 11.92 -18.26
C CYS A 127 0.10 11.74 -19.38
N ARG A 128 0.21 12.73 -20.26
CA ARG A 128 1.20 12.70 -21.35
C ARG A 128 2.64 12.61 -20.83
N LYS A 129 3.00 13.37 -19.79
CA LYS A 129 4.33 13.32 -19.16
C LYS A 129 4.64 11.96 -18.54
N ASN A 130 3.62 11.26 -18.05
CA ASN A 130 3.78 9.96 -17.39
C ASN A 130 3.43 8.78 -18.32
N SER A 131 3.35 9.01 -19.63
CA SER A 131 3.06 7.97 -20.64
C SER A 131 1.77 7.17 -20.33
N ILE A 132 0.75 7.88 -19.84
CA ILE A 132 -0.59 7.34 -19.62
C ILE A 132 -1.41 7.70 -20.88
N ASP A 133 -1.73 6.68 -21.67
CA ASP A 133 -2.49 6.80 -22.90
C ASP A 133 -3.91 6.26 -22.73
N GLY A 134 -4.83 6.66 -23.61
CA GLY A 134 -6.19 6.13 -23.68
C GLY A 134 -7.29 7.16 -23.45
N GLU A 135 -8.53 6.70 -23.42
CA GLU A 135 -9.72 7.51 -23.18
C GLU A 135 -9.98 7.74 -21.69
N PHE A 136 -8.99 8.33 -21.01
CA PHE A 136 -9.02 8.50 -19.55
C PHE A 136 -10.09 9.49 -19.05
N ASN A 137 -10.77 10.23 -19.94
CA ASN A 137 -11.93 11.05 -19.59
C ASN A 137 -13.10 10.22 -19.03
N ARG A 138 -13.13 8.92 -19.32
CA ARG A 138 -14.16 7.99 -18.87
C ARG A 138 -13.82 7.27 -17.56
N TYR A 139 -12.58 7.37 -17.10
CA TYR A 139 -12.16 6.66 -15.90
C TYR A 139 -12.76 7.26 -14.62
N MET A 140 -12.92 6.40 -13.59
CA MET A 140 -13.22 6.86 -12.24
C MET A 140 -12.08 7.74 -11.72
N PRO A 141 -12.34 8.83 -10.97
CA PRO A 141 -11.28 9.69 -10.45
C PRO A 141 -10.29 8.93 -9.56
N TRP A 142 -10.75 8.00 -8.70
CA TRP A 142 -9.86 7.15 -7.91
C TRP A 142 -8.91 6.31 -8.77
N TYR A 143 -9.39 5.85 -9.94
CA TYR A 143 -8.57 5.08 -10.86
C TYR A 143 -7.50 5.94 -11.53
N MET A 144 -7.83 7.17 -11.89
CA MET A 144 -6.85 8.14 -12.39
C MET A 144 -5.80 8.47 -11.31
N THR A 145 -6.22 8.68 -10.06
CA THR A 145 -5.30 8.87 -8.94
C THR A 145 -4.34 7.69 -8.83
N ALA A 146 -4.85 6.47 -8.86
CA ALA A 146 -4.05 5.26 -8.80
C ALA A 146 -3.08 5.13 -10.00
N LEU A 147 -3.51 5.47 -11.23
CA LEU A 147 -2.64 5.48 -12.41
C LEU A 147 -1.49 6.49 -12.30
N LEU A 148 -1.76 7.68 -11.75
CA LEU A 148 -0.77 8.75 -11.58
C LEU A 148 0.21 8.48 -10.43
N THR A 149 -0.21 7.72 -9.43
CA THR A 149 0.60 7.39 -8.24
C THR A 149 1.28 6.03 -8.32
N ARG A 150 0.95 5.24 -9.36
CA ARG A 150 1.58 3.93 -9.54
C ARG A 150 3.11 4.06 -9.62
N PRO A 151 3.86 3.12 -9.03
CA PRO A 151 5.28 3.00 -9.30
C PRO A 151 5.47 2.80 -10.81
N GLU A 152 6.37 3.56 -11.42
CA GLU A 152 6.74 3.33 -12.82
C GLU A 152 7.45 1.98 -12.91
N ILE A 153 6.79 0.96 -13.43
CA ILE A 153 7.43 -0.32 -13.75
C ILE A 153 8.24 -0.08 -15.02
N ARG A 154 9.48 0.35 -14.84
CA ARG A 154 10.40 0.73 -15.93
C ARG A 154 11.08 -0.48 -16.59
N ASN A 155 11.03 -1.64 -15.96
CA ASN A 155 11.66 -2.87 -16.43
C ASN A 155 10.74 -4.07 -16.17
N LYS A 156 10.67 -5.01 -17.11
CA LYS A 156 9.93 -6.28 -16.96
C LYS A 156 10.41 -7.13 -15.79
N GLU A 157 11.62 -6.87 -15.30
CA GLU A 157 12.20 -7.54 -14.13
C GLU A 157 11.80 -6.90 -12.81
N CYS A 158 11.15 -5.74 -12.83
CA CYS A 158 10.72 -5.06 -11.61
C CYS A 158 9.36 -5.58 -11.15
N SER A 159 9.23 -5.80 -9.86
CA SER A 159 8.01 -6.20 -9.18
C SER A 159 7.77 -5.30 -7.97
N ILE A 160 6.54 -5.22 -7.51
CA ILE A 160 6.22 -4.60 -6.23
C ILE A 160 6.48 -5.59 -5.09
N MET A 161 6.67 -5.05 -3.87
CA MET A 161 7.00 -5.87 -2.70
C MET A 161 6.02 -7.01 -2.46
N ASP A 162 4.73 -6.75 -2.62
CA ASP A 162 3.69 -7.77 -2.38
C ASP A 162 3.74 -8.91 -3.39
N GLN A 163 4.00 -8.61 -4.67
CA GLN A 163 4.18 -9.64 -5.70
C GLN A 163 5.44 -10.46 -5.40
N TYR A 164 6.53 -9.80 -5.03
CA TYR A 164 7.75 -10.50 -4.62
C TYR A 164 7.48 -11.46 -3.46
N LEU A 165 6.79 -11.02 -2.41
CA LEU A 165 6.47 -11.86 -1.25
C LEU A 165 5.56 -13.02 -1.64
N HIS A 166 4.60 -12.81 -2.54
CA HIS A 166 3.76 -13.85 -3.09
C HIS A 166 4.57 -14.92 -3.83
N ASP A 167 5.48 -14.49 -4.71
CA ASP A 167 6.32 -15.41 -5.50
C ASP A 167 7.27 -16.20 -4.59
N ARG A 168 7.86 -15.53 -3.58
CA ARG A 168 8.68 -16.21 -2.56
C ARG A 168 7.87 -17.23 -1.75
N ALA A 169 6.60 -16.94 -1.44
CA ALA A 169 5.73 -17.90 -0.76
C ALA A 169 5.43 -19.12 -1.63
N LEU A 170 5.24 -18.94 -2.94
CA LEU A 170 5.11 -20.03 -3.91
C LEU A 170 6.37 -20.90 -3.97
N GLU A 171 7.55 -20.27 -4.09
CA GLU A 171 8.84 -20.98 -4.11
C GLU A 171 9.06 -21.83 -2.85
N LYS A 172 8.61 -21.34 -1.70
CA LYS A 172 8.66 -22.06 -0.41
C LYS A 172 7.51 -23.04 -0.21
N SER A 173 6.60 -23.18 -1.18
CA SER A 173 5.41 -24.06 -1.11
C SER A 173 4.48 -23.75 0.06
N LEU A 174 4.38 -22.49 0.47
CA LEU A 174 3.46 -22.06 1.51
C LEU A 174 2.01 -22.09 1.00
N LYS A 175 1.06 -22.37 1.90
CA LYS A 175 -0.37 -22.23 1.59
C LYS A 175 -0.75 -20.76 1.59
N ILE A 176 -1.22 -20.22 0.46
CA ILE A 176 -1.52 -18.80 0.30
C ILE A 176 -3.01 -18.51 0.53
N TYR A 177 -3.28 -17.52 1.39
CA TYR A 177 -4.62 -17.01 1.69
C TYR A 177 -4.69 -15.50 1.47
N GLY A 178 -5.83 -15.01 0.94
CA GLY A 178 -6.16 -13.59 0.90
C GLY A 178 -7.11 -13.26 2.06
N LEU A 179 -6.92 -12.09 2.67
CA LEU A 179 -7.82 -11.55 3.70
C LEU A 179 -9.11 -11.03 3.10
N GLU A 180 -9.05 -10.58 1.86
CA GLU A 180 -10.21 -10.11 1.10
C GLU A 180 -10.12 -10.49 -0.37
N THR A 181 -11.25 -10.38 -1.04
CA THR A 181 -11.34 -10.30 -2.49
C THR A 181 -11.59 -8.82 -2.80
N MET A 182 -10.54 -8.05 -3.00
CA MET A 182 -10.68 -6.64 -3.32
C MET A 182 -11.23 -6.51 -4.74
N ALA A 183 -12.45 -6.02 -4.87
CA ALA A 183 -13.01 -5.62 -6.13
C ALA A 183 -12.86 -4.10 -6.29
N ALA A 184 -12.62 -3.62 -7.50
CA ALA A 184 -12.62 -2.19 -7.83
C ALA A 184 -13.91 -1.49 -7.35
N SER A 185 -15.03 -2.20 -7.35
CA SER A 185 -16.32 -1.77 -6.78
C SER A 185 -16.25 -1.32 -5.31
N SER A 186 -15.29 -1.81 -4.53
CA SER A 186 -15.09 -1.34 -3.14
C SER A 186 -14.56 0.10 -3.10
N LEU A 187 -13.73 0.50 -4.06
CA LEU A 187 -13.23 1.87 -4.19
C LEU A 187 -14.31 2.83 -4.69
N ASN A 188 -15.29 2.32 -5.43
CA ASN A 188 -16.47 3.11 -5.86
C ASN A 188 -17.37 3.54 -4.69
N LYS A 189 -17.19 2.98 -3.49
CA LYS A 189 -17.87 3.44 -2.26
C LYS A 189 -17.32 4.75 -1.72
N ILE A 190 -16.13 5.17 -2.16
CA ILE A 190 -15.59 6.49 -1.84
C ILE A 190 -16.49 7.54 -2.49
N PRO A 191 -16.99 8.54 -1.74
CA PRO A 191 -17.81 9.59 -2.32
C PRO A 191 -17.14 10.25 -3.52
N MET A 192 -17.90 10.51 -4.58
CA MET A 192 -17.37 11.08 -5.83
C MET A 192 -16.65 12.40 -5.60
N GLU A 193 -17.19 13.26 -4.73
CA GLU A 193 -16.57 14.54 -4.37
C GLU A 193 -15.18 14.34 -3.75
N ALA A 194 -15.03 13.33 -2.89
CA ALA A 194 -13.74 13.02 -2.28
C ALA A 194 -12.74 12.51 -3.31
N GLN A 195 -13.18 11.67 -4.25
CA GLN A 195 -12.32 11.18 -5.34
C GLN A 195 -11.84 12.32 -6.24
N ILE A 196 -12.73 13.30 -6.54
CA ILE A 196 -12.40 14.46 -7.39
C ILE A 196 -11.42 15.38 -6.65
N GLU A 197 -11.72 15.75 -5.39
CA GLU A 197 -10.84 16.59 -4.57
C GLU A 197 -9.42 16.02 -4.51
N GLU A 198 -9.30 14.71 -4.35
CA GLU A 198 -8.02 14.02 -4.30
C GLU A 198 -7.26 14.09 -5.62
N LEU A 199 -7.94 13.79 -6.72
CA LEU A 199 -7.33 13.88 -8.05
C LEU A 199 -6.87 15.31 -8.36
N GLU A 200 -7.67 16.33 -8.01
CA GLU A 200 -7.32 17.74 -8.17
C GLU A 200 -6.07 18.13 -7.38
N GLU A 201 -5.99 17.67 -6.15
CA GLU A 201 -4.82 17.94 -5.30
C GLU A 201 -3.58 17.24 -5.84
N LEU A 202 -3.69 15.97 -6.29
CA LEU A 202 -2.60 15.25 -6.91
C LEU A 202 -2.08 15.97 -8.16
N ILE A 203 -2.95 16.36 -9.08
CA ILE A 203 -2.57 17.07 -10.31
C ILE A 203 -1.82 18.38 -9.96
N SER A 204 -2.23 19.03 -8.89
CA SER A 204 -1.64 20.31 -8.45
C SER A 204 -0.31 20.17 -7.71
N SER A 205 -0.04 19.01 -7.11
CA SER A 205 1.09 18.78 -6.20
C SER A 205 1.89 17.49 -6.45
N LEU A 206 1.89 16.99 -7.68
CA LEU A 206 2.57 15.72 -8.04
C LEU A 206 4.07 15.71 -7.65
N GLY A 207 4.76 16.84 -7.73
CA GLY A 207 6.14 16.95 -7.27
C GLY A 207 6.30 16.80 -5.75
N GLU A 208 5.32 17.27 -4.99
CA GLU A 208 5.29 17.12 -3.53
C GLU A 208 4.98 15.67 -3.15
N PHE A 209 4.13 14.97 -3.91
CA PHE A 209 3.87 13.54 -3.76
C PHE A 209 5.16 12.71 -3.90
N LYS A 210 5.97 12.94 -4.93
CA LYS A 210 7.25 12.23 -5.11
C LYS A 210 8.23 12.49 -3.95
N THR A 211 8.22 13.69 -3.38
CA THR A 211 9.02 14.00 -2.19
C THR A 211 8.53 13.23 -0.97
N ALA A 212 7.21 13.16 -0.77
CA ALA A 212 6.62 12.39 0.31
C ALA A 212 6.91 10.90 0.20
N GLU A 213 6.81 10.34 -0.99
CA GLU A 213 7.18 8.95 -1.28
C GLU A 213 8.61 8.68 -0.83
N THR A 214 9.56 9.56 -1.18
CA THR A 214 10.96 9.44 -0.77
C THR A 214 11.13 9.49 0.75
N GLU A 215 10.39 10.36 1.44
CA GLU A 215 10.43 10.45 2.91
C GLU A 215 9.86 9.19 3.58
N ILE A 216 8.75 8.65 3.07
CA ILE A 216 8.14 7.42 3.55
C ILE A 216 9.11 6.25 3.34
N MET A 217 9.70 6.13 2.17
CA MET A 217 10.68 5.09 1.85
C MET A 217 11.91 5.18 2.76
N SER A 218 12.41 6.40 3.01
CA SER A 218 13.50 6.62 3.96
C SER A 218 13.14 6.19 5.38
N ALA A 219 11.91 6.50 5.83
CA ALA A 219 11.44 6.11 7.14
C ALA A 219 11.23 4.59 7.24
N TYR A 220 10.68 3.96 6.21
CA TYR A 220 10.54 2.50 6.12
C TYR A 220 11.91 1.82 6.19
N ASN A 221 12.87 2.27 5.38
CA ASN A 221 14.22 1.70 5.31
C ASN A 221 15.02 1.92 6.61
N SER A 222 14.67 2.92 7.41
CA SER A 222 15.27 3.10 8.73
C SER A 222 14.72 2.14 9.80
N GLY A 223 13.67 1.36 9.49
CA GLY A 223 13.00 0.51 10.47
C GLY A 223 12.25 1.31 11.56
N ASP A 224 12.09 2.62 11.37
CA ASP A 224 11.56 3.54 12.38
C ASP A 224 10.04 3.68 12.29
N ILE A 225 9.35 2.84 13.05
CA ILE A 225 7.88 2.84 13.13
C ILE A 225 7.34 4.19 13.61
N GLN A 226 8.06 4.88 14.53
CA GLN A 226 7.59 6.16 15.07
C GLN A 226 7.67 7.24 14.01
N LYS A 227 8.76 7.28 13.24
CA LYS A 227 8.91 8.20 12.12
C LYS A 227 7.85 7.96 11.05
N LEU A 228 7.60 6.71 10.67
CA LEU A 228 6.51 6.35 9.75
C LEU A 228 5.15 6.81 10.28
N SER A 229 4.84 6.51 11.54
CA SER A 229 3.59 6.93 12.18
C SER A 229 3.44 8.46 12.21
N LEU A 230 4.53 9.18 12.43
CA LEU A 230 4.54 10.65 12.37
C LEU A 230 4.31 11.17 10.95
N ILE A 231 4.89 10.56 9.92
CA ILE A 231 4.67 10.99 8.53
C ILE A 231 3.21 10.74 8.14
N ILE A 232 2.70 9.54 8.41
CA ILE A 232 1.32 9.15 8.12
C ILE A 232 0.32 9.97 8.95
N GLY A 233 0.62 10.24 10.22
CA GLY A 233 -0.21 11.04 11.12
C GLY A 233 -0.11 12.56 10.89
N LYS A 234 1.04 13.09 10.45
CA LYS A 234 1.23 14.54 10.21
C LYS A 234 0.45 15.09 9.04
N SER A 235 0.11 14.26 8.10
CA SER A 235 -0.84 14.60 7.06
C SER A 235 -2.18 15.11 7.65
N SER A 236 -2.47 14.79 8.91
CA SER A 236 -3.70 15.17 9.61
C SER A 236 -3.57 16.33 10.61
N THR A 237 -2.35 16.76 10.99
CA THR A 237 -2.15 17.76 12.06
C THR A 237 -1.87 19.16 11.54
N GLY A 238 -2.84 19.85 11.02
CA GLY A 238 -2.64 21.25 10.62
C GLY A 238 -3.77 21.87 9.81
N ARG A 239 -4.71 21.08 9.41
CA ARG A 239 -6.09 21.43 9.01
C ARG A 239 -7.06 20.69 9.91
N LYS A 240 -8.23 21.28 10.18
CA LYS A 240 -9.41 20.45 10.48
C LYS A 240 -9.48 19.45 9.32
N ARG A 241 -9.30 18.14 9.60
CA ARG A 241 -9.54 17.08 8.61
C ARG A 241 -10.88 17.37 7.96
N LYS A 242 -10.91 17.35 6.63
CA LYS A 242 -12.20 17.36 5.95
C LYS A 242 -12.90 16.06 6.34
N ILE A 243 -14.20 16.12 6.57
CA ILE A 243 -15.04 14.93 6.91
C ILE A 243 -14.82 13.83 5.87
N THR A 244 -14.55 14.21 4.62
CA THR A 244 -14.21 13.31 3.51
C THR A 244 -12.90 12.55 3.73
N GLU A 245 -11.84 13.18 4.24
CA GLU A 245 -10.53 12.53 4.52
C GLU A 245 -10.65 11.47 5.62
N ASP A 246 -11.41 11.77 6.68
CA ASP A 246 -11.66 10.80 7.76
C ASP A 246 -12.46 9.59 7.25
N ARG A 247 -13.45 9.82 6.38
CA ARG A 247 -14.25 8.76 5.80
C ARG A 247 -13.45 7.87 4.85
N VAL A 248 -12.61 8.45 3.99
CA VAL A 248 -11.75 7.68 3.08
C VAL A 248 -10.72 6.87 3.87
N SER A 249 -10.09 7.48 4.88
CA SER A 249 -9.18 6.77 5.79
C SER A 249 -9.86 5.60 6.49
N SER A 250 -11.09 5.81 7.01
CA SER A 250 -11.87 4.76 7.63
C SER A 250 -12.15 3.62 6.65
N LEU A 251 -12.62 3.92 5.44
CA LEU A 251 -12.91 2.91 4.40
C LEU A 251 -11.68 2.10 3.99
N LEU A 252 -10.53 2.77 3.83
CA LEU A 252 -9.32 2.14 3.30
C LEU A 252 -8.51 1.41 4.37
N ILE A 253 -8.61 1.80 5.63
CA ILE A 253 -7.80 1.24 6.72
C ILE A 253 -8.67 0.65 7.84
N ASP A 254 -9.47 1.46 8.56
CA ASP A 254 -10.09 1.01 9.80
C ASP A 254 -11.15 -0.07 9.57
N GLU A 255 -12.01 0.09 8.56
CA GLU A 255 -13.04 -0.91 8.22
C GLU A 255 -12.40 -2.21 7.74
N ARG A 256 -11.36 -2.13 6.90
CA ARG A 256 -10.62 -3.30 6.44
C ARG A 256 -9.91 -4.00 7.60
N ASN A 257 -9.26 -3.27 8.50
CA ASN A 257 -8.65 -3.83 9.71
C ASN A 257 -9.68 -4.61 10.53
N SER A 258 -10.88 -4.06 10.72
CA SER A 258 -11.96 -4.71 11.46
C SER A 258 -12.45 -5.99 10.80
N ILE A 259 -12.53 -6.00 9.45
CA ILE A 259 -12.95 -7.17 8.66
C ILE A 259 -11.86 -8.26 8.68
N TRP A 260 -10.59 -7.88 8.58
CA TRP A 260 -9.46 -8.81 8.48
C TRP A 260 -9.07 -9.44 9.82
N LEU A 261 -9.24 -8.70 10.92
CA LEU A 261 -8.77 -9.11 12.23
C LEU A 261 -9.19 -10.52 12.65
N PRO A 262 -10.47 -10.98 12.50
CA PRO A 262 -10.86 -12.33 12.85
C PRO A 262 -10.14 -13.42 12.04
N ALA A 263 -9.87 -13.17 10.75
CA ALA A 263 -9.13 -14.10 9.91
C ALA A 263 -7.65 -14.16 10.31
N ILE A 264 -7.05 -13.00 10.61
CA ILE A 264 -5.68 -12.88 11.11
C ILE A 264 -5.52 -13.65 12.42
N GLU A 265 -6.42 -13.44 13.40
CA GLU A 265 -6.42 -14.16 14.67
C GLU A 265 -6.45 -15.67 14.47
N LYS A 266 -7.37 -16.14 13.61
CA LYS A 266 -7.50 -17.57 13.29
C LYS A 266 -6.22 -18.19 12.74
N HIS A 267 -5.45 -17.44 11.94
CA HIS A 267 -4.15 -17.91 11.43
C HIS A 267 -3.07 -17.87 12.50
N ILE A 268 -3.01 -16.82 13.30
CA ILE A 268 -2.05 -16.69 14.41
C ILE A 268 -2.27 -17.77 15.47
N ASP A 269 -3.53 -18.07 15.82
CA ASP A 269 -3.85 -19.09 16.80
C ASP A 269 -3.42 -20.51 16.37
N LYS A 270 -3.31 -20.77 15.08
CA LYS A 270 -2.72 -22.00 14.54
C LYS A 270 -1.19 -22.01 14.58
N GLY A 271 -0.58 -20.82 14.61
CA GLY A 271 0.86 -20.62 14.56
C GLY A 271 1.46 -20.78 13.17
N ARG A 272 2.75 -20.48 13.05
CA ARG A 272 3.57 -20.61 11.83
C ARG A 272 2.97 -19.95 10.59
N CYS A 273 2.43 -18.74 10.80
CA CYS A 273 1.80 -17.94 9.74
C CYS A 273 2.67 -16.72 9.45
N PHE A 274 2.95 -16.46 8.18
CA PHE A 274 3.57 -15.23 7.69
C PHE A 274 2.49 -14.36 7.06
N ILE A 275 2.26 -13.17 7.62
CA ILE A 275 1.23 -12.23 7.19
C ILE A 275 1.91 -10.99 6.61
N ALA A 276 1.53 -10.59 5.40
CA ALA A 276 2.03 -9.38 4.74
C ALA A 276 0.84 -8.48 4.36
N VAL A 277 0.80 -7.29 4.94
CA VAL A 277 -0.22 -6.26 4.66
C VAL A 277 0.44 -4.88 4.63
N GLY A 278 -0.17 -3.93 3.95
CA GLY A 278 0.34 -2.57 3.86
C GLY A 278 0.64 -1.99 5.25
N VAL A 279 1.82 -1.37 5.39
CA VAL A 279 2.30 -0.88 6.70
C VAL A 279 1.33 0.07 7.40
N ALA A 280 0.48 0.77 6.66
CA ALA A 280 -0.55 1.64 7.21
C ALA A 280 -1.59 0.90 8.06
N HIS A 281 -1.84 -0.38 7.79
CA HIS A 281 -2.73 -1.23 8.57
C HIS A 281 -2.14 -1.64 9.93
N LEU A 282 -0.82 -1.52 10.09
CA LEU A 282 -0.06 -2.04 11.23
C LEU A 282 0.37 -0.97 12.23
N ILE A 283 0.29 0.31 11.86
CA ILE A 283 0.73 1.43 12.70
C ILE A 283 -0.43 2.38 13.02
N GLY A 284 -0.31 3.08 14.15
CA GLY A 284 -1.36 3.99 14.63
C GLY A 284 -2.34 3.31 15.60
N LYS A 285 -3.28 4.12 16.12
CA LYS A 285 -4.17 3.74 17.23
C LYS A 285 -5.12 2.59 16.89
N ASN A 286 -5.66 2.58 15.66
CA ASN A 286 -6.65 1.58 15.19
C ASN A 286 -5.98 0.46 14.37
N SER A 287 -4.68 0.26 14.56
CA SER A 287 -3.92 -0.74 13.81
C SER A 287 -4.25 -2.16 14.22
N ILE A 288 -3.98 -3.11 13.32
CA ILE A 288 -4.06 -4.55 13.59
C ILE A 288 -3.17 -4.91 14.79
N ILE A 289 -1.97 -4.32 14.89
CA ILE A 289 -1.02 -4.57 15.97
C ILE A 289 -1.59 -4.16 17.32
N GLU A 290 -2.17 -2.97 17.45
CA GLU A 290 -2.79 -2.52 18.70
C GLU A 290 -4.03 -3.35 19.05
N SER A 291 -4.80 -3.77 18.05
CA SER A 291 -5.95 -4.66 18.22
C SER A 291 -5.52 -6.04 18.76
N LEU A 292 -4.45 -6.63 18.24
CA LEU A 292 -3.91 -7.90 18.72
C LEU A 292 -3.41 -7.78 20.16
N LYS A 293 -2.67 -6.70 20.49
CA LYS A 293 -2.23 -6.42 21.87
C LYS A 293 -3.41 -6.34 22.85
N SER A 294 -4.47 -5.59 22.46
CA SER A 294 -5.66 -5.44 23.30
C SER A 294 -6.40 -6.75 23.56
N LYS A 295 -6.26 -7.73 22.66
CA LYS A 295 -6.83 -9.08 22.76
C LYS A 295 -5.92 -10.09 23.48
N GLY A 296 -4.78 -9.64 23.99
CA GLY A 296 -3.88 -10.45 24.81
C GLY A 296 -2.84 -11.27 24.02
N TYR A 297 -2.62 -10.98 22.74
CA TYR A 297 -1.51 -11.57 22.01
C TYR A 297 -0.18 -10.97 22.46
N THR A 298 0.85 -11.79 22.54
CA THR A 298 2.22 -11.31 22.75
C THR A 298 2.75 -10.78 21.42
N VAL A 299 3.15 -9.51 21.41
CA VAL A 299 3.60 -8.81 20.20
C VAL A 299 5.01 -8.27 20.45
N LYS A 300 5.99 -8.79 19.70
CA LYS A 300 7.39 -8.38 19.77
C LYS A 300 7.79 -7.70 18.47
N ASN A 301 8.34 -6.50 18.56
CA ASN A 301 8.87 -5.79 17.39
C ASN A 301 10.14 -6.49 16.88
N ILE A 302 10.17 -6.77 15.57
CA ILE A 302 11.31 -7.34 14.84
C ILE A 302 11.79 -6.43 13.71
N SER A 303 11.36 -5.15 13.73
CA SER A 303 11.75 -4.18 12.71
C SER A 303 13.24 -3.88 12.78
N VAL A 304 13.89 -3.80 11.60
CA VAL A 304 15.33 -3.54 11.48
C VAL A 304 15.62 -2.57 10.35
N PRO A 305 16.62 -1.68 10.51
CA PRO A 305 17.03 -0.77 9.45
C PRO A 305 17.81 -1.52 8.36
N SER A 306 17.81 -0.96 7.16
CA SER A 306 18.56 -1.49 6.02
C SER A 306 20.07 -1.58 6.25
N SER A 307 20.63 -0.70 7.06
CA SER A 307 22.07 -0.63 7.35
C SER A 307 22.63 -1.82 8.13
N GLU A 308 21.81 -2.58 8.83
CA GLU A 308 22.26 -3.74 9.61
C GLU A 308 22.64 -4.94 8.74
N TYR A 309 22.14 -5.01 7.50
CA TYR A 309 22.41 -6.13 6.58
C TYR A 309 23.52 -5.84 5.55
N SER A 310 23.94 -4.58 5.41
CA SER A 310 25.03 -4.20 4.51
C SER A 310 26.42 -4.53 5.06
N LYS A 311 26.51 -5.05 6.29
CA LYS A 311 27.75 -5.32 7.01
C LYS A 311 28.13 -6.80 7.12
N LYS A 312 27.40 -7.66 6.43
CA LYS A 312 27.72 -9.09 6.29
C LYS A 312 27.92 -9.44 4.84
#